data_5a70a4018601ba82ec12d00bf7339c3f
#
_entry.id   5a70a4018601ba82ec12d00bf7339c3f
#
_cell.length_a   1.000
_cell.length_b   1.000
_cell.length_c   1.000
_cell.angle_alpha   90.00
_cell.angle_beta   90.00
_cell.angle_gamma   90.00
#
_symmetry.space_group_name_H-M   'P 1'
#
loop_
_entity.id
_entity.type
_entity.pdbx_description
1 polymer ?
#
loop_
_entity_poly.entity_id
_entity_poly.type
_entity_poly.pdbx_seq_one_letter_code
_entity_poly.pdbx_strand_id
1 'polypeptide(L)'
;GVAASRIDHTPAGGLTLALSDGSTLRCDRVLSAIGLRPRVGIAEAAGLSTGRGITTDRQLATSAAHVYAVGDCADVMGLNLPYVMPLMQQSRALAATLCGRPTPVSYPAMPVLVKTPACPTVVCPPPSGATGQWQISSTDEACEARHVGADGRLLGFALLGTATTKKQALTADVPAWLAD
;
A
#
# COMPACT_ATOMS: atom_id res chain seq x y z
N GLY A 1 -5.70 1.44 -21.00
CA GLY A 1 -6.44 2.04 -19.90
C GLY A 1 -6.80 3.48 -20.22
N VAL A 2 -8.00 3.92 -19.80
CA VAL A 2 -8.50 5.27 -20.00
C VAL A 2 -8.72 5.89 -18.63
N ALA A 3 -8.27 7.13 -18.43
CA ALA A 3 -8.43 7.86 -17.17
C ALA A 3 -9.51 8.94 -17.30
N ALA A 4 -10.25 9.23 -16.21
CA ALA A 4 -11.09 10.40 -16.13
C ALA A 4 -10.22 11.66 -15.94
N SER A 5 -10.40 12.66 -16.81
CA SER A 5 -9.64 13.91 -16.78
C SER A 5 -10.43 15.07 -16.16
N ARG A 6 -11.76 15.07 -16.32
CA ARG A 6 -12.65 16.12 -15.80
C ARG A 6 -14.04 15.56 -15.53
N ILE A 7 -14.71 16.15 -14.53
CA ILE A 7 -16.11 15.86 -14.20
C ILE A 7 -16.87 17.17 -14.21
N ASP A 8 -17.96 17.25 -15.00
CA ASP A 8 -18.82 18.41 -15.12
C ASP A 8 -20.27 18.04 -14.74
N HIS A 9 -21.00 18.98 -14.17
CA HIS A 9 -22.44 18.87 -14.00
C HIS A 9 -23.15 19.14 -15.34
N THR A 10 -24.19 18.38 -15.63
CA THR A 10 -25.04 18.64 -16.80
C THR A 10 -26.23 19.54 -16.43
N PRO A 11 -26.69 20.43 -17.33
CA PRO A 11 -27.85 21.31 -17.04
C PRO A 11 -29.14 20.54 -16.72
N ALA A 12 -29.29 19.33 -17.25
CA ALA A 12 -30.44 18.45 -17.03
C ALA A 12 -30.35 17.60 -15.76
N GLY A 13 -29.31 17.82 -14.94
CA GLY A 13 -28.95 16.95 -13.82
C GLY A 13 -28.07 15.77 -14.25
N GLY A 14 -27.27 15.24 -13.31
CA GLY A 14 -26.28 14.22 -13.58
C GLY A 14 -24.89 14.77 -13.88
N LEU A 15 -23.99 13.90 -14.30
CA LEU A 15 -22.57 14.18 -14.48
C LEU A 15 -22.09 13.73 -15.88
N THR A 16 -21.11 14.46 -16.41
CA THR A 16 -20.37 14.05 -17.60
C THR A 16 -18.88 13.95 -17.23
N LEU A 17 -18.26 12.80 -17.52
CA LEU A 17 -16.83 12.58 -17.38
C LEU A 17 -16.18 12.76 -18.76
N ALA A 18 -15.18 13.63 -18.84
CA ALA A 18 -14.26 13.65 -19.96
C ALA A 18 -13.16 12.64 -19.70
N LEU A 19 -12.84 11.82 -20.70
CA LEU A 19 -11.84 10.77 -20.61
C LEU A 19 -10.57 11.15 -21.37
N SER A 20 -9.46 10.51 -21.03
CA SER A 20 -8.14 10.81 -21.59
C SER A 20 -7.99 10.46 -23.09
N ASP A 21 -8.90 9.66 -23.64
CA ASP A 21 -8.97 9.32 -25.06
C ASP A 21 -9.86 10.29 -25.87
N GLY A 22 -10.36 11.36 -25.22
CA GLY A 22 -11.26 12.35 -25.83
C GLY A 22 -12.72 11.96 -25.81
N SER A 23 -13.07 10.76 -25.37
CA SER A 23 -14.47 10.34 -25.22
C SER A 23 -15.13 10.92 -23.97
N THR A 24 -16.45 10.82 -23.87
CA THR A 24 -17.22 11.27 -22.70
C THR A 24 -18.17 10.18 -22.23
N LEU A 25 -18.35 10.12 -20.90
CA LEU A 25 -19.28 9.20 -20.26
C LEU A 25 -20.30 9.99 -19.43
N ARG A 26 -21.59 9.72 -19.63
CA ARG A 26 -22.68 10.28 -18.80
C ARG A 26 -23.01 9.29 -17.68
N CYS A 27 -23.26 9.85 -16.46
CA CYS A 27 -23.67 9.06 -15.31
C CYS A 27 -24.40 9.94 -14.27
N ASP A 28 -25.10 9.32 -13.34
CA ASP A 28 -25.78 10.00 -12.24
C ASP A 28 -24.88 10.24 -11.04
N ARG A 29 -23.91 9.34 -10.83
CA ARG A 29 -22.98 9.35 -9.70
C ARG A 29 -21.57 8.95 -10.16
N VAL A 30 -20.57 9.51 -9.50
CA VAL A 30 -19.17 9.12 -9.66
C VAL A 30 -18.59 8.73 -8.30
N LEU A 31 -18.00 7.54 -8.22
CA LEU A 31 -17.23 7.10 -7.07
C LEU A 31 -15.74 7.17 -7.43
N SER A 32 -14.97 7.98 -6.69
CA SER A 32 -13.52 8.02 -6.81
C SER A 32 -12.90 6.95 -5.90
N ALA A 33 -12.28 5.92 -6.50
CA ALA A 33 -11.62 4.82 -5.81
C ALA A 33 -10.19 4.61 -6.36
N ILE A 34 -9.43 5.70 -6.52
CA ILE A 34 -8.13 5.73 -7.20
C ILE A 34 -6.93 5.67 -6.23
N GLY A 35 -7.15 5.23 -5.01
CA GLY A 35 -6.14 5.09 -3.97
C GLY A 35 -6.04 6.30 -3.04
N LEU A 36 -5.03 6.28 -2.18
CA LEU A 36 -4.80 7.27 -1.16
C LEU A 36 -3.55 8.12 -1.49
N ARG A 37 -3.64 9.39 -1.15
CA ARG A 37 -2.50 10.31 -1.13
C ARG A 37 -2.28 10.83 0.27
N PRO A 38 -1.07 10.74 0.83
CA PRO A 38 -0.72 11.36 2.10
C PRO A 38 -0.98 12.87 2.07
N ARG A 39 -1.49 13.42 3.17
CA ARG A 39 -1.64 14.86 3.34
C ARG A 39 -0.37 15.42 3.97
N VAL A 40 0.51 15.97 3.15
CA VAL A 40 1.82 16.47 3.57
C VAL A 40 1.91 18.00 3.67
N GLY A 41 0.89 18.73 3.25
CA GLY A 41 0.92 20.19 3.13
C GLY A 41 1.30 20.95 4.40
N ILE A 42 0.90 20.46 5.59
CA ILE A 42 1.30 21.09 6.85
C ILE A 42 2.80 20.87 7.15
N ALA A 43 3.33 19.71 6.76
CA ALA A 43 4.76 19.39 6.91
C ALA A 43 5.60 20.21 5.93
N GLU A 44 5.14 20.36 4.69
CA GLU A 44 5.78 21.21 3.68
C GLU A 44 5.82 22.68 4.12
N ALA A 45 4.70 23.20 4.63
CA ALA A 45 4.62 24.56 5.15
C ALA A 45 5.54 24.77 6.37
N ALA A 46 5.84 23.71 7.14
CA ALA A 46 6.78 23.71 8.25
C ALA A 46 8.24 23.46 7.82
N GLY A 47 8.53 23.30 6.52
CA GLY A 47 9.86 23.06 5.99
C GLY A 47 10.39 21.64 6.22
N LEU A 48 9.54 20.67 6.53
CA LEU A 48 9.94 19.28 6.67
C LEU A 48 10.20 18.65 5.30
N SER A 49 11.12 17.69 5.24
CA SER A 49 11.36 16.90 4.04
C SER A 49 10.15 16.01 3.74
N THR A 50 9.66 16.08 2.51
CA THR A 50 8.56 15.28 2.02
C THR A 50 8.93 14.59 0.70
N GLY A 51 8.38 13.42 0.48
CA GLY A 51 8.40 12.68 -0.77
C GLY A 51 6.98 12.26 -1.12
N ARG A 52 6.72 10.97 -1.20
CA ARG A 52 5.34 10.48 -1.26
C ARG A 52 4.56 10.75 0.03
N GLY A 53 5.24 10.74 1.17
CA GLY A 53 4.76 11.11 2.49
C GLY A 53 5.76 12.06 3.18
N ILE A 54 5.62 12.24 4.49
CA ILE A 54 6.60 12.94 5.32
C ILE A 54 7.80 12.00 5.51
N THR A 55 8.95 12.37 5.00
CA THR A 55 10.16 11.53 5.04
C THR A 55 10.64 11.34 6.47
N THR A 56 10.85 10.09 6.87
CA THR A 56 11.38 9.73 8.18
C THR A 56 12.49 8.70 8.08
N ASP A 57 13.32 8.66 9.10
CA ASP A 57 14.20 7.54 9.35
C ASP A 57 13.44 6.34 9.95
N ARG A 58 14.18 5.29 10.35
CA ARG A 58 13.59 4.09 10.96
C ARG A 58 13.06 4.31 12.39
N GLN A 59 13.46 5.37 13.08
CA GLN A 59 12.93 5.80 14.37
C GLN A 59 11.71 6.71 14.22
N LEU A 60 11.23 6.91 12.99
CA LEU A 60 10.13 7.80 12.62
C LEU A 60 10.45 9.29 12.85
N ALA A 61 11.71 9.64 13.05
CA ALA A 61 12.16 11.03 13.15
C ALA A 61 12.14 11.69 11.76
N THR A 62 11.63 12.93 11.70
CA THR A 62 11.60 13.75 10.49
C THR A 62 12.92 14.54 10.33
N SER A 63 12.99 15.38 9.32
CA SER A 63 14.10 16.31 9.13
C SER A 63 14.25 17.39 10.22
N ALA A 64 13.24 17.58 11.08
CA ALA A 64 13.30 18.49 12.22
C ALA A 64 13.46 17.71 13.54
N ALA A 65 14.31 18.24 14.41
CA ALA A 65 14.58 17.64 15.72
C ALA A 65 13.28 17.55 16.55
N HIS A 66 13.07 16.41 17.22
CA HIS A 66 11.91 16.15 18.09
C HIS A 66 10.55 16.15 17.37
N VAL A 67 10.53 16.08 16.04
CA VAL A 67 9.31 15.93 15.24
C VAL A 67 9.30 14.56 14.60
N TYR A 68 8.20 13.85 14.79
CA TYR A 68 8.01 12.48 14.29
C TYR A 68 6.78 12.40 13.38
N ALA A 69 6.79 11.49 12.41
CA ALA A 69 5.61 11.19 11.61
C ALA A 69 5.26 9.71 11.69
N VAL A 70 3.95 9.42 11.79
CA VAL A 70 3.43 8.06 11.94
C VAL A 70 2.10 7.92 11.20
N GLY A 71 1.82 6.73 10.70
CA GLY A 71 0.59 6.42 9.99
C GLY A 71 0.68 6.67 8.50
N ASP A 72 -0.46 6.90 7.87
CA ASP A 72 -0.62 6.99 6.42
C ASP A 72 0.21 8.13 5.79
N CYS A 73 0.52 9.17 6.56
CA CYS A 73 1.33 10.29 6.10
C CYS A 73 2.84 10.03 6.16
N ALA A 74 3.31 9.01 6.88
CA ALA A 74 4.73 8.73 7.02
C ALA A 74 5.29 8.00 5.80
N ASP A 75 6.48 8.41 5.39
CA ASP A 75 7.31 7.73 4.38
C ASP A 75 8.58 7.26 5.07
N VAL A 76 8.58 6.01 5.52
CA VAL A 76 9.68 5.42 6.27
C VAL A 76 10.69 4.82 5.31
N MET A 77 11.85 5.43 5.17
CA MET A 77 12.92 4.97 4.26
C MET A 77 12.44 4.73 2.83
N GLY A 78 11.54 5.59 2.30
CA GLY A 78 10.97 5.45 0.97
C GLY A 78 9.74 4.54 0.88
N LEU A 79 9.26 3.99 2.00
CA LEU A 79 8.08 3.14 2.07
C LEU A 79 6.90 3.89 2.69
N ASN A 80 5.99 4.38 1.85
CA ASN A 80 4.69 4.88 2.29
C ASN A 80 3.64 3.78 2.15
N LEU A 81 3.17 3.25 3.27
CA LEU A 81 2.29 2.08 3.36
C LEU A 81 0.99 2.46 4.10
N PRO A 82 -0.02 3.03 3.40
CA PRO A 82 -1.22 3.61 4.05
C PRO A 82 -2.26 2.53 4.39
N TYR A 83 -1.95 1.65 5.35
CA TYR A 83 -2.88 0.67 5.91
C TYR A 83 -2.48 0.27 7.34
N VAL A 84 -3.34 -0.50 8.01
CA VAL A 84 -3.28 -0.69 9.47
C VAL A 84 -2.02 -1.40 9.95
N MET A 85 -1.53 -2.41 9.24
CA MET A 85 -0.40 -3.21 9.73
C MET A 85 0.90 -2.39 9.89
N PRO A 86 1.35 -1.59 8.90
CA PRO A 86 2.49 -0.69 9.07
C PRO A 86 2.29 0.33 10.19
N LEU A 87 1.09 0.93 10.31
CA LEU A 87 0.78 1.86 11.39
C LEU A 87 0.99 1.22 12.78
N MET A 88 0.59 -0.03 12.96
CA MET A 88 0.78 -0.76 14.22
C MET A 88 2.28 -0.98 14.54
N GLN A 89 3.10 -1.29 13.53
CA GLN A 89 4.56 -1.41 13.70
C GLN A 89 5.19 -0.06 14.06
N GLN A 90 4.83 0.99 13.33
CA GLN A 90 5.29 2.35 13.58
C GLN A 90 4.93 2.81 15.00
N SER A 91 3.68 2.62 15.42
CA SER A 91 3.21 3.06 16.74
C SER A 91 3.97 2.37 17.88
N ARG A 92 4.26 1.07 17.75
CA ARG A 92 5.03 0.33 18.76
C ARG A 92 6.49 0.81 18.83
N ALA A 93 7.13 1.00 17.67
CA ALA A 93 8.50 1.48 17.59
C ALA A 93 8.62 2.90 18.14
N LEU A 94 7.71 3.81 17.76
CA LEU A 94 7.71 5.18 18.23
C LEU A 94 7.46 5.27 19.74
N ALA A 95 6.51 4.51 20.27
CA ALA A 95 6.24 4.48 21.70
C ALA A 95 7.47 4.04 22.49
N ALA A 96 8.18 3.01 22.06
CA ALA A 96 9.42 2.56 22.69
C ALA A 96 10.51 3.64 22.62
N THR A 97 10.68 4.27 21.45
CA THR A 97 11.66 5.35 21.23
C THR A 97 11.39 6.55 22.14
N LEU A 98 10.13 7.00 22.26
CA LEU A 98 9.73 8.10 23.13
C LEU A 98 9.90 7.77 24.62
N CYS A 99 9.86 6.49 24.98
CA CYS A 99 10.17 6.00 26.32
C CYS A 99 11.67 5.79 26.59
N GLY A 100 12.56 6.35 25.77
CA GLY A 100 14.01 6.27 25.95
C GLY A 100 14.66 4.96 25.47
N ARG A 101 13.95 4.15 24.70
CA ARG A 101 14.45 2.92 24.07
C ARG A 101 14.40 3.05 22.55
N PRO A 102 15.42 3.65 21.91
CA PRO A 102 15.46 3.81 20.46
C PRO A 102 15.17 2.48 19.75
N THR A 103 14.04 2.40 19.08
CA THR A 103 13.55 1.18 18.45
C THR A 103 13.27 1.46 16.98
N PRO A 104 14.02 0.87 16.04
CA PRO A 104 13.76 1.03 14.62
C PRO A 104 12.46 0.32 14.23
N VAL A 105 11.74 0.90 13.27
CA VAL A 105 10.60 0.24 12.63
C VAL A 105 11.11 -0.93 11.79
N SER A 106 10.42 -2.06 11.92
CA SER A 106 10.59 -3.23 11.07
C SER A 106 9.27 -3.55 10.38
N TYR A 107 9.33 -3.89 9.10
CA TYR A 107 8.17 -4.29 8.31
C TYR A 107 8.34 -5.73 7.83
N PRO A 108 7.80 -6.72 8.54
CA PRO A 108 7.71 -8.08 8.01
C PRO A 108 6.81 -8.12 6.78
N ALA A 109 6.71 -9.24 6.12
CA ALA A 109 5.69 -9.43 5.10
C ALA A 109 4.29 -9.23 5.71
N MET A 110 3.52 -8.33 5.12
CA MET A 110 2.21 -7.90 5.65
C MET A 110 1.12 -8.05 4.58
N PRO A 111 0.64 -9.28 4.33
CA PRO A 111 -0.36 -9.53 3.31
C PRO A 111 -1.68 -8.81 3.63
N VAL A 112 -2.25 -8.20 2.61
CA VAL A 112 -3.52 -7.47 2.68
C VAL A 112 -4.66 -8.40 2.34
N LEU A 113 -5.68 -8.46 3.21
CA LEU A 113 -6.95 -9.10 2.93
C LEU A 113 -7.86 -8.12 2.21
N VAL A 114 -8.21 -8.42 0.97
CA VAL A 114 -9.21 -7.68 0.21
C VAL A 114 -10.59 -8.18 0.60
N LYS A 115 -11.43 -7.29 1.11
CA LYS A 115 -12.76 -7.64 1.65
C LYS A 115 -13.78 -7.78 0.51
N THR A 116 -13.68 -8.84 -0.26
CA THR A 116 -14.60 -9.21 -1.33
C THR A 116 -15.31 -10.52 -0.97
N PRO A 117 -16.52 -10.48 -0.38
CA PRO A 117 -17.20 -11.70 0.09
C PRO A 117 -17.42 -12.75 -1.01
N ALA A 118 -17.69 -12.31 -2.24
CA ALA A 118 -17.93 -13.21 -3.37
C ALA A 118 -16.64 -13.97 -3.81
N CYS A 119 -15.47 -13.39 -3.56
CA CYS A 119 -14.18 -14.02 -3.87
C CYS A 119 -13.15 -13.55 -2.86
N PRO A 120 -12.96 -14.27 -1.74
CA PRO A 120 -11.93 -13.94 -0.77
C PRO A 120 -10.57 -13.82 -1.45
N THR A 121 -9.86 -12.72 -1.18
CA THR A 121 -8.60 -12.42 -1.85
C THR A 121 -7.57 -11.96 -0.83
N VAL A 122 -6.36 -12.49 -0.93
CA VAL A 122 -5.20 -12.05 -0.13
C VAL A 122 -4.06 -11.72 -1.07
N VAL A 123 -3.41 -10.58 -0.84
CA VAL A 123 -2.28 -10.13 -1.66
C VAL A 123 -1.11 -9.75 -0.75
N CYS A 124 0.05 -10.30 -1.05
CA CYS A 124 1.34 -9.85 -0.52
C CYS A 124 2.20 -9.46 -1.73
N PRO A 125 2.23 -8.18 -2.12
CA PRO A 125 2.98 -7.78 -3.29
C PRO A 125 4.48 -7.98 -3.07
N PRO A 126 5.25 -8.30 -4.12
CA PRO A 126 6.70 -8.29 -4.03
C PRO A 126 7.21 -6.87 -3.75
N PRO A 127 8.41 -6.69 -3.18
CA PRO A 127 9.03 -5.39 -3.03
C PRO A 127 9.09 -4.63 -4.37
N SER A 128 8.99 -3.31 -4.31
CA SER A 128 9.08 -2.47 -5.52
C SER A 128 10.41 -2.71 -6.23
N GLY A 129 10.35 -2.94 -7.54
CA GLY A 129 11.53 -3.23 -8.35
C GLY A 129 12.07 -4.67 -8.24
N ALA A 130 11.43 -5.55 -7.47
CA ALA A 130 11.83 -6.95 -7.39
C ALA A 130 11.71 -7.64 -8.75
N THR A 131 12.80 -8.25 -9.20
CA THR A 131 12.83 -9.05 -10.43
C THR A 131 12.41 -10.48 -10.11
N GLY A 132 11.57 -11.05 -10.97
CA GLY A 132 11.09 -12.43 -10.79
C GLY A 132 9.99 -12.76 -11.80
N GLN A 133 9.38 -13.93 -11.64
CA GLN A 133 8.31 -14.40 -12.50
C GLN A 133 7.08 -14.82 -11.68
N TRP A 134 5.90 -14.54 -12.20
CA TRP A 134 4.67 -15.05 -11.65
C TRP A 134 4.44 -16.49 -12.10
N GLN A 135 4.34 -17.39 -11.12
CA GLN A 135 3.90 -18.76 -11.28
C GLN A 135 2.45 -18.85 -10.82
N ILE A 136 1.55 -19.21 -11.73
CA ILE A 136 0.11 -19.19 -11.48
C ILE A 136 -0.43 -20.61 -11.58
N SER A 137 -1.16 -21.05 -10.56
CA SER A 137 -1.95 -22.28 -10.55
C SER A 137 -3.40 -21.93 -10.20
N SER A 138 -4.35 -22.37 -11.02
CA SER A 138 -5.77 -22.09 -10.82
C SER A 138 -6.64 -23.32 -11.03
N THR A 139 -7.73 -23.35 -10.27
CA THR A 139 -8.87 -24.25 -10.40
C THR A 139 -10.15 -23.42 -10.45
N ASP A 140 -11.31 -24.04 -10.55
CA ASP A 140 -12.60 -23.34 -10.52
C ASP A 140 -12.86 -22.61 -9.20
N GLU A 141 -12.28 -23.07 -8.08
CA GLU A 141 -12.52 -22.57 -6.74
C GLU A 141 -11.35 -21.78 -6.12
N ALA A 142 -10.19 -21.82 -6.75
CA ALA A 142 -8.97 -21.27 -6.20
C ALA A 142 -8.00 -20.76 -7.27
N CYS A 143 -7.30 -19.67 -6.94
CA CYS A 143 -6.13 -19.25 -7.71
C CYS A 143 -5.00 -18.92 -6.75
N GLU A 144 -3.82 -19.43 -7.03
CA GLU A 144 -2.58 -19.14 -6.33
C GLU A 144 -1.57 -18.61 -7.33
N ALA A 145 -1.12 -17.37 -7.14
CA ALA A 145 -0.05 -16.76 -7.90
C ALA A 145 1.13 -16.48 -6.96
N ARG A 146 2.32 -16.97 -7.30
CA ARG A 146 3.57 -16.77 -6.58
C ARG A 146 4.53 -15.96 -7.43
N HIS A 147 5.06 -14.87 -6.90
CA HIS A 147 6.16 -14.15 -7.52
C HIS A 147 7.48 -14.71 -7.00
N VAL A 148 8.22 -15.37 -7.88
CA VAL A 148 9.45 -16.10 -7.51
C VAL A 148 10.63 -15.42 -8.18
N GLY A 149 11.65 -15.09 -7.38
CA GLY A 149 12.91 -14.53 -7.84
C GLY A 149 13.76 -15.55 -8.63
N ALA A 150 14.80 -15.06 -9.28
CA ALA A 150 15.73 -15.90 -10.04
C ALA A 150 16.48 -16.95 -9.18
N ASP A 151 16.58 -16.68 -7.88
CA ASP A 151 17.16 -17.57 -6.86
C ASP A 151 16.15 -18.60 -6.30
N GLY A 152 14.92 -18.63 -6.82
CA GLY A 152 13.86 -19.52 -6.37
C GLY A 152 13.12 -19.05 -5.11
N ARG A 153 13.47 -17.90 -4.52
CA ARG A 153 12.80 -17.37 -3.32
C ARG A 153 11.43 -16.81 -3.65
N LEU A 154 10.47 -17.04 -2.77
CA LEU A 154 9.16 -16.40 -2.84
C LEU A 154 9.30 -14.91 -2.44
N LEU A 155 8.97 -14.00 -3.34
CA LEU A 155 9.05 -12.56 -3.12
C LEU A 155 7.68 -11.94 -2.84
N GLY A 156 6.61 -12.60 -3.25
CA GLY A 156 5.24 -12.13 -3.05
C GLY A 156 4.23 -13.15 -3.57
N PHE A 157 2.95 -12.93 -3.26
CA PHE A 157 1.88 -13.83 -3.69
C PHE A 157 0.52 -13.14 -3.79
N ALA A 158 -0.38 -13.73 -4.56
CA ALA A 158 -1.81 -13.42 -4.56
C ALA A 158 -2.61 -14.72 -4.48
N LEU A 159 -3.62 -14.75 -3.62
CA LEU A 159 -4.46 -15.91 -3.35
C LEU A 159 -5.92 -15.54 -3.49
N LEU A 160 -6.70 -16.36 -4.21
CA LEU A 160 -8.13 -16.18 -4.40
C LEU A 160 -8.88 -17.45 -3.98
N GLY A 161 -10.10 -17.26 -3.49
CA GLY A 161 -10.99 -18.35 -3.10
C GLY A 161 -10.40 -19.20 -1.97
N THR A 162 -10.47 -20.51 -2.11
CA THR A 162 -9.99 -21.47 -1.10
C THR A 162 -8.47 -21.45 -0.92
N ALA A 163 -7.70 -20.94 -1.90
CA ALA A 163 -6.25 -20.77 -1.76
C ALA A 163 -5.85 -19.81 -0.64
N THR A 164 -6.75 -18.91 -0.19
CA THR A 164 -6.49 -17.97 0.91
C THR A 164 -6.13 -18.63 2.24
N THR A 165 -6.45 -19.90 2.43
CA THR A 165 -6.04 -20.71 3.58
C THR A 165 -4.52 -20.85 3.69
N LYS A 166 -3.78 -20.73 2.58
CA LYS A 166 -2.31 -20.83 2.53
C LYS A 166 -1.60 -19.54 2.95
N LYS A 167 -2.35 -18.48 3.24
CA LYS A 167 -1.80 -17.16 3.60
C LYS A 167 -0.68 -17.24 4.63
N GLN A 168 -0.91 -17.94 5.75
CA GLN A 168 0.05 -17.95 6.87
C GLN A 168 1.36 -18.64 6.49
N ALA A 169 1.28 -19.78 5.82
CA ALA A 169 2.47 -20.51 5.36
C ALA A 169 3.29 -19.67 4.37
N LEU A 170 2.65 -19.12 3.33
CA LEU A 170 3.35 -18.32 2.33
C LEU A 170 3.92 -17.01 2.90
N THR A 171 3.25 -16.42 3.89
CA THR A 171 3.76 -15.18 4.52
C THR A 171 5.08 -15.42 5.23
N ALA A 172 5.30 -16.59 5.81
CA ALA A 172 6.54 -16.93 6.50
C ALA A 172 7.75 -17.05 5.53
N ASP A 173 7.47 -17.36 4.26
CA ASP A 173 8.51 -17.52 3.23
C ASP A 173 8.86 -16.20 2.52
N VAL A 174 7.99 -15.18 2.62
CA VAL A 174 8.24 -13.86 1.99
C VAL A 174 9.21 -13.04 2.85
N PRO A 175 10.26 -12.45 2.28
CA PRO A 175 11.20 -11.61 3.03
C PRO A 175 10.52 -10.36 3.60
N ALA A 176 11.06 -9.87 4.70
CA ALA A 176 10.64 -8.59 5.27
C ALA A 176 10.87 -7.45 4.26
N TRP A 177 9.94 -6.49 4.22
CA TRP A 177 10.09 -5.31 3.36
C TRP A 177 11.08 -4.30 3.95
N LEU A 178 11.20 -4.28 5.29
CA LEU A 178 12.19 -3.52 6.02
C LEU A 178 12.64 -4.38 7.20
N ALA A 179 13.76 -5.09 7.04
CA ALA A 179 14.34 -5.95 8.05
C ALA A 179 15.03 -5.14 9.16
N ASP A 180 15.27 -5.77 10.31
CA ASP A 180 15.99 -5.18 11.45
C ASP A 180 17.44 -4.82 11.12
#